data_a805d267b792d6f81d62069978d36a75
#
_entry.id   a805d267b792d6f81d62069978d36a75
#
_cell.length_a   1.000
_cell.length_b   1.000
_cell.length_c   1.000
_cell.angle_alpha   90.00
_cell.angle_beta   90.00
_cell.angle_gamma   90.00
#
_symmetry.space_group_name_H-M   'P 1'
#
loop_
_entity.id
_entity.type
_entity.pdbx_description
1 polymer ?
#
loop_
_entity_poly.entity_id
_entity_poly.type
_entity_poly.pdbx_seq_one_letter_code
_entity_poly.pdbx_strand_id
1 'polypeptide(L)'
;MTIPGTHNNEMGKWLVTLAAADAELGQLLSPAAGDREAAGYGHTLVEICQQPLLWADTARRVTGMKERLAKLLKGAQWLVIAGSGSSQYAGECVHPALQAEMGIPVFSAGGGWLLLEGLRGIPPSRPGLLVSLARSGDSPESVGVVEQYLETAPSVRHLVITCNDGGRLVTRYRDSARATVLVLDEHTNDRGLAMTSSFTDMAIAARALGWLGQAGMLERTVERLAAACRHLLLHHTHRIAAVARGPFRRAVFLGSGCRFGAARESALKMLEMNAGAIPTLAETYLGLRHGPMCFVDRETLVVCFLSSDPLARAYEEDLIAELQRKRIGARKLIVGEKIPPALLDPNDAALEIPGMAALGDDNVAVLDVVAGQLLAFFRCLAGGLRPDMPSSGVISRVVNEFTVRRRQKEAKDALSGGR
;
A
#
# COMPACT_ATOMS: atom_id res chain seq x y z
N MET A 1 9.50 24.47 -4.06
CA MET A 1 10.16 24.62 -2.75
C MET A 1 9.08 24.88 -1.72
N THR A 2 8.70 23.89 -0.93
CA THR A 2 7.82 24.07 0.22
C THR A 2 8.64 24.73 1.32
N ILE A 3 8.15 25.82 1.92
CA ILE A 3 8.84 26.49 3.02
C ILE A 3 8.82 25.54 4.23
N PRO A 4 9.99 25.13 4.78
CA PRO A 4 10.00 24.32 6.01
C PRO A 4 9.26 25.10 7.13
N GLY A 5 8.23 24.48 7.69
CA GLY A 5 7.38 25.10 8.74
C GLY A 5 5.92 25.29 8.36
N THR A 6 5.55 25.38 7.08
CA THR A 6 4.13 25.45 6.66
C THR A 6 3.44 24.10 6.84
N HIS A 7 4.11 23.01 6.53
CA HIS A 7 3.56 21.65 6.70
C HIS A 7 3.30 21.32 8.19
N ASN A 8 4.22 21.64 9.07
CA ASN A 8 4.03 21.42 10.52
C ASN A 8 2.86 22.24 11.08
N ASN A 9 2.62 23.44 10.57
CA ASN A 9 1.48 24.25 10.98
C ASN A 9 0.15 23.70 10.42
N GLU A 10 0.13 23.25 9.18
CA GLU A 10 -1.04 22.64 8.55
C GLU A 10 -1.37 21.28 9.21
N MET A 11 -0.38 20.45 9.46
CA MET A 11 -0.50 19.21 10.21
C MET A 11 -1.08 19.45 11.61
N GLY A 12 -0.53 20.39 12.35
CA GLY A 12 -1.03 20.72 13.70
C GLY A 12 -2.52 21.10 13.69
N LYS A 13 -2.92 21.97 12.75
CA LYS A 13 -4.34 22.35 12.57
C LYS A 13 -5.21 21.15 12.20
N TRP A 14 -4.73 20.29 11.34
CA TRP A 14 -5.45 19.09 10.91
C TRP A 14 -5.66 18.13 12.08
N LEU A 15 -4.65 17.84 12.87
CA LEU A 15 -4.77 16.97 14.05
C LEU A 15 -5.74 17.54 15.09
N VAL A 16 -5.76 18.86 15.29
CA VAL A 16 -6.76 19.54 16.14
C VAL A 16 -8.18 19.36 15.58
N THR A 17 -8.33 19.48 14.27
CA THR A 17 -9.63 19.26 13.60
C THR A 17 -10.12 17.83 13.80
N LEU A 18 -9.25 16.84 13.62
CA LEU A 18 -9.57 15.43 13.85
C LEU A 18 -9.94 15.14 15.30
N ALA A 19 -9.17 15.67 16.24
CA ALA A 19 -9.43 15.52 17.67
C ALA A 19 -10.79 16.12 18.11
N ALA A 20 -11.22 17.20 17.47
CA ALA A 20 -12.51 17.82 17.74
C ALA A 20 -13.69 17.07 17.09
N ALA A 21 -13.46 16.40 15.95
CA ALA A 21 -14.51 15.74 15.18
C ALA A 21 -14.83 14.31 15.64
N ASP A 22 -13.86 13.58 16.17
CA ASP A 22 -13.99 12.18 16.56
C ASP A 22 -13.43 11.95 17.98
N ALA A 23 -14.26 11.40 18.86
CA ALA A 23 -13.91 11.21 20.26
C ALA A 23 -12.73 10.25 20.48
N GLU A 24 -12.59 9.23 19.63
CA GLU A 24 -11.47 8.27 19.70
C GLU A 24 -10.15 8.97 19.36
N LEU A 25 -10.14 9.73 18.26
CA LEU A 25 -8.98 10.53 17.89
C LEU A 25 -8.73 11.65 18.90
N GLY A 26 -9.78 12.25 19.46
CA GLY A 26 -9.66 13.24 20.52
C GLY A 26 -8.91 12.72 21.73
N GLN A 27 -9.25 11.54 22.21
CA GLN A 27 -8.55 10.92 23.35
C GLN A 27 -7.08 10.60 23.02
N LEU A 28 -6.79 10.10 21.83
CA LEU A 28 -5.45 9.69 21.42
C LEU A 28 -4.55 10.88 21.04
N LEU A 29 -5.11 11.98 20.53
CA LEU A 29 -4.35 13.15 20.10
C LEU A 29 -4.19 14.21 21.19
N SER A 30 -5.01 14.20 22.25
CA SER A 30 -4.95 15.16 23.38
C SER A 30 -3.65 15.11 24.17
N PRO A 31 -2.99 13.95 24.45
CA PRO A 31 -1.71 13.94 25.13
C PRO A 31 -0.62 14.63 24.30
N ALA A 32 0.39 15.19 24.95
CA ALA A 32 1.54 15.78 24.27
C ALA A 32 2.24 14.76 23.36
N ALA A 33 2.94 15.22 22.32
CA ALA A 33 3.60 14.33 21.36
C ALA A 33 4.56 13.35 22.03
N GLY A 34 5.38 13.82 22.99
CA GLY A 34 6.29 12.97 23.75
C GLY A 34 5.59 11.88 24.58
N ASP A 35 4.41 12.20 25.14
CA ASP A 35 3.62 11.22 25.91
C ASP A 35 3.06 10.12 24.98
N ARG A 36 2.60 10.50 23.80
CA ARG A 36 2.12 9.54 22.78
C ARG A 36 3.23 8.63 22.28
N GLU A 37 4.42 9.20 22.05
CA GLU A 37 5.62 8.44 21.66
C GLU A 37 6.04 7.46 22.78
N ALA A 38 6.06 7.93 24.03
CA ALA A 38 6.35 7.08 25.19
C ALA A 38 5.32 5.96 25.38
N ALA A 39 4.05 6.20 25.04
CA ALA A 39 2.99 5.20 25.01
C ALA A 39 3.11 4.25 23.81
N GLY A 40 3.94 4.58 22.78
CA GLY A 40 4.28 3.72 21.65
C GLY A 40 3.23 3.68 20.54
N TYR A 41 2.50 4.78 20.35
CA TYR A 41 1.53 4.91 19.26
C TYR A 41 1.59 6.25 18.52
N GLY A 42 2.44 7.17 18.99
CA GLY A 42 2.44 8.54 18.52
C GLY A 42 2.85 8.70 17.07
N HIS A 43 3.83 7.95 16.61
CA HIS A 43 4.28 7.97 15.22
C HIS A 43 3.22 7.38 14.30
N THR A 44 2.81 6.15 14.51
CA THR A 44 1.85 5.43 13.66
C THR A 44 0.52 6.17 13.53
N LEU A 45 0.00 6.75 14.64
CA LEU A 45 -1.24 7.51 14.60
C LEU A 45 -1.13 8.74 13.70
N VAL A 46 -0.06 9.54 13.88
CA VAL A 46 0.16 10.75 13.07
C VAL A 46 0.38 10.38 11.60
N GLU A 47 1.15 9.35 11.33
CA GLU A 47 1.45 8.86 9.98
C GLU A 47 0.19 8.35 9.27
N ILE A 48 -0.76 7.74 9.96
CA ILE A 48 -2.07 7.42 9.38
C ILE A 48 -2.88 8.68 9.09
N CYS A 49 -2.92 9.62 10.03
CA CYS A 49 -3.74 10.82 9.92
C CYS A 49 -3.22 11.83 8.88
N GLN A 50 -1.92 11.87 8.63
CA GLN A 50 -1.30 12.86 7.73
C GLN A 50 -1.49 12.57 6.24
N GLN A 51 -1.82 11.34 5.86
CA GLN A 51 -1.84 10.88 4.47
C GLN A 51 -2.55 11.83 3.50
N PRO A 52 -3.78 12.34 3.79
CA PRO A 52 -4.46 13.23 2.85
C PRO A 52 -3.79 14.60 2.67
N LEU A 53 -2.80 14.94 3.49
CA LEU A 53 -2.00 16.16 3.33
C LEU A 53 -0.76 15.93 2.47
N LEU A 54 -0.18 14.73 2.51
CA LEU A 54 1.05 14.37 1.79
C LEU A 54 0.81 14.10 0.32
N TRP A 55 -0.35 13.54 -0.04
CA TRP A 55 -0.65 13.12 -1.41
C TRP A 55 -0.53 14.24 -2.45
N ALA A 56 -0.88 15.49 -2.08
CA ALA A 56 -0.73 16.64 -2.96
C ALA A 56 0.76 16.98 -3.23
N ASP A 57 1.64 16.77 -2.25
CA ASP A 57 3.09 16.95 -2.45
C ASP A 57 3.65 15.86 -3.36
N THR A 58 3.25 14.60 -3.15
CA THR A 58 3.59 13.49 -4.03
C THR A 58 3.19 13.78 -5.47
N ALA A 59 1.97 14.30 -5.71
CA ALA A 59 1.53 14.69 -7.05
C ALA A 59 2.42 15.78 -7.64
N ARG A 60 2.77 16.82 -6.88
CA ARG A 60 3.68 17.89 -7.35
C ARG A 60 5.06 17.36 -7.70
N ARG A 61 5.64 16.45 -6.91
CA ARG A 61 6.96 15.85 -7.18
C ARG A 61 6.95 15.03 -8.47
N VAL A 62 5.91 14.22 -8.69
CA VAL A 62 5.74 13.46 -9.93
C VAL A 62 5.59 14.40 -11.12
N THR A 63 4.73 15.41 -11.02
CA THR A 63 4.52 16.41 -12.08
C THR A 63 5.82 17.20 -12.38
N GLY A 64 6.60 17.53 -11.36
CA GLY A 64 7.91 18.18 -11.53
C GLY A 64 8.95 17.32 -12.27
N MET A 65 8.75 16.00 -12.33
CA MET A 65 9.59 15.05 -13.06
C MET A 65 8.95 14.52 -14.35
N LYS A 66 7.79 15.03 -14.75
CA LYS A 66 6.95 14.52 -15.84
C LYS A 66 7.74 14.22 -17.12
N GLU A 67 8.54 15.16 -17.61
CA GLU A 67 9.31 14.98 -18.85
C GLU A 67 10.34 13.87 -18.74
N ARG A 68 11.03 13.81 -17.59
CA ARG A 68 12.03 12.76 -17.32
C ARG A 68 11.38 11.38 -17.22
N LEU A 69 10.23 11.28 -16.55
CA LEU A 69 9.45 10.05 -16.44
C LEU A 69 8.88 9.61 -17.79
N ALA A 70 8.34 10.53 -18.58
CA ALA A 70 7.85 10.25 -19.93
C ALA A 70 8.97 9.72 -20.84
N LYS A 71 10.16 10.34 -20.78
CA LYS A 71 11.34 9.83 -21.50
C LYS A 71 11.75 8.44 -21.04
N LEU A 72 11.66 8.17 -19.75
CA LEU A 72 11.97 6.86 -19.17
C LEU A 72 11.01 5.77 -19.64
N LEU A 73 9.71 6.08 -19.77
CA LEU A 73 8.68 5.16 -20.27
C LEU A 73 8.70 4.95 -21.79
N LYS A 74 9.25 5.90 -22.56
CA LYS A 74 9.23 5.86 -24.04
C LYS A 74 9.83 4.57 -24.58
N GLY A 75 9.02 3.77 -25.30
CA GLY A 75 9.44 2.52 -25.94
C GLY A 75 9.58 1.35 -24.96
N ALA A 76 9.16 1.47 -23.71
CA ALA A 76 9.04 0.32 -22.81
C ALA A 76 7.93 -0.61 -23.33
N GLN A 77 8.23 -1.91 -23.40
CA GLN A 77 7.30 -2.96 -23.85
C GLN A 77 6.73 -3.76 -22.68
N TRP A 78 7.21 -3.53 -21.48
CA TRP A 78 6.72 -4.09 -20.23
C TRP A 78 7.18 -3.22 -19.05
N LEU A 79 6.49 -3.37 -17.94
CA LEU A 79 6.81 -2.71 -16.68
C LEU A 79 6.71 -3.71 -15.53
N VAL A 80 7.68 -3.72 -14.64
CA VAL A 80 7.64 -4.48 -13.38
C VAL A 80 7.74 -3.50 -12.22
N ILE A 81 6.81 -3.62 -11.27
CA ILE A 81 6.86 -2.88 -10.02
C ILE A 81 7.43 -3.82 -8.96
N ALA A 82 8.64 -3.53 -8.51
CA ALA A 82 9.37 -4.33 -7.53
C ALA A 82 9.25 -3.72 -6.13
N GLY A 83 8.96 -4.54 -5.14
CA GLY A 83 8.94 -4.14 -3.73
C GLY A 83 9.04 -5.37 -2.83
N SER A 84 9.13 -5.15 -1.52
CA SER A 84 9.09 -6.23 -0.53
C SER A 84 8.06 -5.92 0.53
N GLY A 85 7.25 -6.93 0.92
CA GLY A 85 6.13 -6.73 1.85
C GLY A 85 5.16 -5.66 1.36
N SER A 86 4.89 -4.65 2.16
CA SER A 86 3.99 -3.52 1.82
C SER A 86 4.37 -2.84 0.51
N SER A 87 5.66 -2.67 0.21
CA SER A 87 6.07 -2.06 -1.06
C SER A 87 5.66 -2.90 -2.28
N GLN A 88 5.63 -4.23 -2.18
CA GLN A 88 5.08 -5.09 -3.23
C GLN A 88 3.57 -4.86 -3.36
N TYR A 89 2.85 -4.81 -2.23
CA TYR A 89 1.40 -4.63 -2.26
C TYR A 89 0.98 -3.24 -2.74
N ALA A 90 1.81 -2.21 -2.57
CA ALA A 90 1.62 -0.92 -3.23
C ALA A 90 1.65 -1.06 -4.77
N GLY A 91 2.55 -1.89 -5.30
CA GLY A 91 2.57 -2.27 -6.71
C GLY A 91 1.30 -3.04 -7.13
N GLU A 92 0.79 -3.94 -6.29
CA GLU A 92 -0.43 -4.69 -6.57
C GLU A 92 -1.69 -3.82 -6.59
N CYS A 93 -1.71 -2.72 -5.84
CA CYS A 93 -2.80 -1.75 -5.90
C CYS A 93 -2.88 -0.99 -7.22
N VAL A 94 -1.84 -0.98 -8.04
CA VAL A 94 -1.78 -0.08 -9.20
C VAL A 94 -1.49 -0.78 -10.52
N HIS A 95 -0.88 -1.98 -10.51
CA HIS A 95 -0.46 -2.63 -11.75
C HIS A 95 -1.60 -2.95 -12.72
N PRO A 96 -2.82 -3.36 -12.28
CA PRO A 96 -3.90 -3.65 -13.23
C PRO A 96 -4.33 -2.41 -14.01
N ALA A 97 -4.48 -1.28 -13.32
CA ALA A 97 -4.84 0.00 -13.92
C ALA A 97 -3.75 0.51 -14.88
N LEU A 98 -2.48 0.41 -14.47
CA LEU A 98 -1.37 0.77 -15.33
C LEU A 98 -1.31 -0.08 -16.61
N GLN A 99 -1.56 -1.39 -16.49
CA GLN A 99 -1.61 -2.28 -17.66
C GLN A 99 -2.70 -1.86 -18.64
N ALA A 100 -3.89 -1.58 -18.12
CA ALA A 100 -5.02 -1.15 -18.96
C ALA A 100 -4.75 0.18 -19.67
N GLU A 101 -4.17 1.15 -18.97
CA GLU A 101 -3.90 2.49 -19.52
C GLU A 101 -2.70 2.52 -20.47
N MET A 102 -1.65 1.76 -20.16
CA MET A 102 -0.41 1.78 -20.94
C MET A 102 -0.45 0.82 -22.14
N GLY A 103 -1.35 -0.15 -22.14
CA GLY A 103 -1.47 -1.17 -23.20
C GLY A 103 -0.25 -2.09 -23.32
N ILE A 104 0.53 -2.22 -22.26
CA ILE A 104 1.68 -3.14 -22.16
C ILE A 104 1.54 -4.01 -20.91
N PRO A 105 2.18 -5.20 -20.86
CA PRO A 105 2.20 -6.00 -19.64
C PRO A 105 2.80 -5.22 -18.46
N VAL A 106 2.05 -5.15 -17.36
CA VAL A 106 2.51 -4.58 -16.08
C VAL A 106 2.21 -5.57 -14.98
N PHE A 107 3.19 -5.87 -14.14
CA PHE A 107 2.99 -6.75 -12.99
C PHE A 107 3.77 -6.28 -11.76
N SER A 108 3.29 -6.65 -10.59
CA SER A 108 3.98 -6.43 -9.32
C SER A 108 4.75 -7.69 -8.93
N ALA A 109 5.97 -7.52 -8.44
CA ALA A 109 6.82 -8.65 -8.06
C ALA A 109 7.59 -8.39 -6.77
N GLY A 110 7.71 -9.42 -5.94
CA GLY A 110 8.54 -9.37 -4.73
C GLY A 110 10.03 -9.24 -5.06
N GLY A 111 10.74 -8.34 -4.36
CA GLY A 111 12.19 -8.15 -4.56
C GLY A 111 12.97 -9.45 -4.37
N GLY A 112 12.63 -10.23 -3.33
CA GLY A 112 13.25 -11.54 -3.10
C GLY A 112 13.01 -12.52 -4.25
N TRP A 113 11.81 -12.54 -4.82
CA TRP A 113 11.50 -13.37 -6.01
C TRP A 113 12.32 -12.94 -7.22
N LEU A 114 12.44 -11.63 -7.48
CA LEU A 114 13.26 -11.10 -8.58
C LEU A 114 14.75 -11.45 -8.41
N LEU A 115 15.28 -11.42 -7.20
CA LEU A 115 16.65 -11.84 -6.91
C LEU A 115 16.87 -13.33 -7.23
N LEU A 116 15.90 -14.18 -6.88
CA LEU A 116 15.99 -15.61 -7.12
C LEU A 116 15.81 -15.98 -8.59
N GLU A 117 14.83 -15.37 -9.27
CA GLU A 117 14.55 -15.69 -10.68
C GLU A 117 15.52 -15.00 -11.65
N GLY A 118 16.06 -13.85 -11.30
CA GLY A 118 16.95 -13.09 -12.18
C GLY A 118 16.28 -12.77 -13.52
N LEU A 119 16.97 -13.06 -14.62
CA LEU A 119 16.44 -12.80 -15.98
C LEU A 119 15.17 -13.60 -16.33
N ARG A 120 14.83 -14.65 -15.58
CA ARG A 120 13.56 -15.38 -15.78
C ARG A 120 12.37 -14.60 -15.24
N GLY A 121 12.60 -13.66 -14.31
CA GLY A 121 11.57 -12.80 -13.73
C GLY A 121 11.14 -11.62 -14.63
N ILE A 122 11.80 -11.42 -15.79
CA ILE A 122 11.48 -10.34 -16.73
C ILE A 122 11.65 -10.82 -18.17
N PRO A 123 11.10 -10.12 -19.19
CA PRO A 123 11.45 -10.33 -20.61
C PRO A 123 12.80 -9.65 -20.95
N PRO A 124 13.96 -10.32 -20.79
CA PRO A 124 15.27 -9.63 -20.80
C PRO A 124 15.69 -9.14 -22.19
N SER A 125 15.14 -9.69 -23.25
CA SER A 125 15.43 -9.32 -24.65
C SER A 125 14.61 -8.12 -25.15
N ARG A 126 13.66 -7.64 -24.35
CA ARG A 126 12.78 -6.52 -24.71
C ARG A 126 13.07 -5.29 -23.84
N PRO A 127 13.02 -4.08 -24.41
CA PRO A 127 13.12 -2.86 -23.60
C PRO A 127 12.01 -2.81 -22.55
N GLY A 128 12.36 -2.59 -21.30
CA GLY A 128 11.40 -2.52 -20.22
C GLY A 128 11.79 -1.53 -19.12
N LEU A 129 10.89 -1.36 -18.17
CA LEU A 129 11.10 -0.52 -17.00
C LEU A 129 10.88 -1.33 -15.72
N LEU A 130 11.88 -1.32 -14.86
CA LEU A 130 11.78 -1.79 -13.47
C LEU A 130 11.54 -0.58 -12.56
N VAL A 131 10.39 -0.55 -11.90
CA VAL A 131 10.01 0.46 -10.89
C VAL A 131 10.22 -0.13 -9.52
N SER A 132 11.21 0.36 -8.77
CA SER A 132 11.50 -0.11 -7.42
C SER A 132 10.84 0.79 -6.38
N LEU A 133 9.90 0.24 -5.59
CA LEU A 133 9.26 0.92 -4.48
C LEU A 133 9.98 0.56 -3.18
N ALA A 134 10.44 1.54 -2.42
CA ALA A 134 11.21 1.31 -1.21
C ALA A 134 11.07 2.45 -0.19
N ARG A 135 10.48 2.18 1.00
CA ARG A 135 10.37 3.20 2.06
C ARG A 135 11.76 3.72 2.46
N SER A 136 12.62 2.88 2.95
CA SER A 136 13.95 3.25 3.43
C SER A 136 14.99 3.36 2.31
N GLY A 137 14.82 2.59 1.23
CA GLY A 137 15.85 2.46 0.21
C GLY A 137 17.13 1.74 0.64
N ASP A 138 17.13 1.13 1.82
CA ASP A 138 18.30 0.50 2.44
C ASP A 138 18.26 -1.03 2.45
N SER A 139 17.08 -1.64 2.27
CA SER A 139 16.96 -3.10 2.31
C SER A 139 17.85 -3.75 1.25
N PRO A 140 18.66 -4.77 1.64
CA PRO A 140 19.56 -5.45 0.71
C PRO A 140 18.87 -6.02 -0.51
N GLU A 141 17.62 -6.51 -0.37
CA GLU A 141 16.83 -7.01 -1.50
C GLU A 141 16.54 -5.92 -2.52
N SER A 142 16.09 -4.74 -2.07
CA SER A 142 15.76 -3.63 -2.97
C SER A 142 16.99 -3.13 -3.73
N VAL A 143 18.12 -3.00 -3.02
CA VAL A 143 19.40 -2.61 -3.63
C VAL A 143 19.89 -3.69 -4.58
N GLY A 144 19.87 -4.96 -4.13
CA GLY A 144 20.34 -6.11 -4.90
C GLY A 144 19.57 -6.34 -6.19
N VAL A 145 18.24 -6.11 -6.20
CA VAL A 145 17.43 -6.17 -7.42
C VAL A 145 17.91 -5.15 -8.44
N VAL A 146 18.07 -3.88 -8.05
CA VAL A 146 18.55 -2.84 -8.97
C VAL A 146 19.95 -3.16 -9.49
N GLU A 147 20.89 -3.55 -8.61
CA GLU A 147 22.24 -3.95 -9.00
C GLU A 147 22.24 -5.10 -10.01
N GLN A 148 21.50 -6.17 -9.70
CA GLN A 148 21.44 -7.36 -10.54
C GLN A 148 20.97 -7.04 -11.96
N TYR A 149 19.89 -6.29 -12.12
CA TYR A 149 19.35 -5.96 -13.44
C TYR A 149 20.15 -4.88 -14.17
N LEU A 150 20.81 -3.97 -13.47
CA LEU A 150 21.78 -3.07 -14.08
C LEU A 150 22.97 -3.82 -14.70
N GLU A 151 23.41 -4.91 -14.06
CA GLU A 151 24.52 -5.74 -14.54
C GLU A 151 24.10 -6.72 -15.66
N THR A 152 22.93 -7.34 -15.54
CA THR A 152 22.55 -8.49 -16.38
C THR A 152 21.55 -8.16 -17.48
N ALA A 153 20.85 -7.03 -17.40
CA ALA A 153 19.77 -6.63 -18.31
C ALA A 153 19.97 -5.20 -18.86
N PRO A 154 20.87 -4.99 -19.83
CA PRO A 154 21.20 -3.65 -20.33
C PRO A 154 20.03 -2.94 -21.04
N SER A 155 19.01 -3.66 -21.50
CA SER A 155 17.78 -3.13 -22.10
C SER A 155 16.76 -2.61 -21.06
N VAL A 156 16.97 -2.88 -19.78
CA VAL A 156 16.07 -2.47 -18.69
C VAL A 156 16.49 -1.11 -18.15
N ARG A 157 15.54 -0.19 -18.08
CA ARG A 157 15.66 1.09 -17.38
C ARG A 157 15.11 0.97 -15.98
N HIS A 158 15.54 1.86 -15.09
CA HIS A 158 15.16 1.80 -13.68
C HIS A 158 14.55 3.10 -13.22
N LEU A 159 13.42 2.98 -12.51
CA LEU A 159 12.84 4.05 -11.70
C LEU A 159 12.85 3.61 -10.24
N VAL A 160 13.46 4.38 -9.38
CA VAL A 160 13.40 4.20 -7.93
C VAL A 160 12.43 5.23 -7.37
N ILE A 161 11.40 4.79 -6.65
CA ILE A 161 10.49 5.65 -5.88
C ILE A 161 10.73 5.33 -4.41
N THR A 162 11.19 6.31 -3.63
CA THR A 162 11.57 6.10 -2.23
C THR A 162 11.19 7.28 -1.35
N CYS A 163 11.01 7.00 -0.05
CA CYS A 163 10.69 8.01 0.96
C CYS A 163 11.93 8.53 1.69
N ASN A 164 13.12 7.99 1.41
CA ASN A 164 14.34 8.32 2.15
C ASN A 164 15.42 8.87 1.20
N ASP A 165 15.69 10.17 1.31
CA ASP A 165 16.72 10.86 0.50
C ASP A 165 18.15 10.39 0.81
N GLY A 166 18.41 9.97 2.05
CA GLY A 166 19.69 9.41 2.49
C GLY A 166 19.87 7.92 2.25
N GLY A 167 18.87 7.22 1.71
CA GLY A 167 18.91 5.78 1.48
C GLY A 167 19.93 5.34 0.44
N ARG A 168 20.39 4.08 0.53
CA ARG A 168 21.39 3.48 -0.38
C ARG A 168 20.96 3.50 -1.85
N LEU A 169 19.66 3.35 -2.13
CA LEU A 169 19.16 3.47 -3.51
C LEU A 169 19.34 4.89 -4.05
N VAL A 170 19.16 5.92 -3.22
CA VAL A 170 19.36 7.30 -3.65
C VAL A 170 20.83 7.62 -3.81
N THR A 171 21.63 7.35 -2.78
CA THR A 171 23.07 7.68 -2.78
C THR A 171 23.84 6.98 -3.88
N ARG A 172 23.42 5.77 -4.30
CA ARG A 172 24.08 5.02 -5.40
C ARG A 172 23.60 5.41 -6.79
N TYR A 173 22.33 5.83 -6.94
CA TYR A 173 21.73 5.92 -8.27
C TYR A 173 21.21 7.31 -8.65
N ARG A 174 21.34 8.31 -7.79
CA ARG A 174 20.93 9.71 -8.08
C ARG A 174 21.49 10.24 -9.40
N ASP A 175 22.75 9.97 -9.66
CA ASP A 175 23.48 10.45 -10.84
C ASP A 175 23.66 9.37 -11.92
N SER A 176 22.95 8.27 -11.81
CA SER A 176 23.02 7.18 -12.77
C SER A 176 22.35 7.54 -14.10
N ALA A 177 23.03 7.29 -15.22
CA ALA A 177 22.43 7.46 -16.55
C ALA A 177 21.33 6.43 -16.86
N ARG A 178 21.31 5.27 -16.15
CA ARG A 178 20.37 4.17 -16.37
C ARG A 178 19.26 4.06 -15.32
N ALA A 179 19.35 4.83 -14.25
CA ALA A 179 18.34 4.87 -13.20
C ALA A 179 17.85 6.30 -12.99
N THR A 180 16.55 6.43 -12.77
CA THR A 180 15.93 7.68 -12.34
C THR A 180 15.47 7.49 -10.91
N VAL A 181 15.72 8.47 -10.05
CA VAL A 181 15.30 8.44 -8.64
C VAL A 181 14.26 9.53 -8.42
N LEU A 182 13.10 9.15 -7.88
CA LEU A 182 12.05 10.01 -7.36
C LEU A 182 12.03 9.86 -5.85
N VAL A 183 12.41 10.91 -5.14
CA VAL A 183 12.34 10.95 -3.67
C VAL A 183 11.06 11.68 -3.28
N LEU A 184 10.24 11.03 -2.46
CA LEU A 184 9.01 11.57 -1.90
C LEU A 184 9.32 12.49 -0.71
N ASP A 185 8.30 13.12 -0.12
CA ASP A 185 8.47 13.99 1.03
C ASP A 185 9.05 13.21 2.24
N GLU A 186 9.86 13.87 3.07
CA GLU A 186 10.47 13.24 4.24
C GLU A 186 9.45 12.71 5.24
N HIS A 187 8.27 13.34 5.34
CA HIS A 187 7.18 12.89 6.21
C HIS A 187 6.55 11.59 5.73
N THR A 188 6.79 11.17 4.48
CA THR A 188 6.37 9.84 3.99
C THR A 188 7.29 8.71 4.47
N ASN A 189 8.46 9.04 5.06
CA ASN A 189 9.39 8.05 5.59
C ASN A 189 8.98 7.60 7.00
N ASP A 190 7.87 6.91 7.11
CA ASP A 190 7.26 6.46 8.36
C ASP A 190 8.29 6.04 9.41
N ARG A 191 8.19 6.59 10.62
CA ARG A 191 9.03 6.26 11.79
C ARG A 191 8.50 5.02 12.51
N GLY A 192 7.18 4.82 12.48
CA GLY A 192 6.54 3.60 12.93
C GLY A 192 7.07 2.36 12.20
N LEU A 193 6.96 1.19 12.83
CA LEU A 193 7.39 -0.07 12.23
C LEU A 193 6.62 -0.36 10.95
N ALA A 194 5.30 -0.33 11.01
CA ALA A 194 4.41 -0.57 9.89
C ALA A 194 4.45 0.58 8.88
N MET A 195 4.38 0.25 7.60
CA MET A 195 4.26 1.25 6.55
C MET A 195 2.83 1.80 6.52
N THR A 196 2.71 3.13 6.52
CA THR A 196 1.44 3.86 6.49
C THR A 196 1.41 4.92 5.40
N SER A 197 1.90 6.14 5.64
CA SER A 197 2.02 7.17 4.60
C SER A 197 2.95 6.74 3.47
N SER A 198 4.06 6.09 3.78
CA SER A 198 4.99 5.60 2.75
C SER A 198 4.30 4.69 1.74
N PHE A 199 3.38 3.84 2.19
CA PHE A 199 2.63 2.95 1.31
C PHE A 199 1.77 3.71 0.31
N THR A 200 0.88 4.59 0.82
CA THR A 200 -0.09 5.29 -0.05
C THR A 200 0.59 6.28 -0.98
N ASP A 201 1.63 6.97 -0.51
CA ASP A 201 2.38 7.91 -1.33
C ASP A 201 3.18 7.21 -2.45
N MET A 202 3.80 6.06 -2.16
CA MET A 202 4.45 5.25 -3.20
C MET A 202 3.44 4.67 -4.20
N ALA A 203 2.27 4.23 -3.75
CA ALA A 203 1.20 3.75 -4.63
C ALA A 203 0.71 4.87 -5.56
N ILE A 204 0.45 6.07 -5.03
CA ILE A 204 0.04 7.24 -5.83
C ILE A 204 1.13 7.63 -6.83
N ALA A 205 2.40 7.67 -6.41
CA ALA A 205 3.50 8.00 -7.29
C ALA A 205 3.67 6.98 -8.43
N ALA A 206 3.51 5.68 -8.14
CA ALA A 206 3.53 4.64 -9.16
C ALA A 206 2.31 4.72 -10.09
N ARG A 207 1.09 4.92 -9.54
CA ARG A 207 -0.14 5.07 -10.30
C ARG A 207 -0.09 6.23 -11.29
N ALA A 208 0.56 7.32 -10.91
CA ALA A 208 0.73 8.51 -11.72
C ALA A 208 1.48 8.29 -13.05
N LEU A 209 2.24 7.20 -13.17
CA LEU A 209 2.93 6.84 -14.42
C LEU A 209 1.95 6.62 -15.58
N GLY A 210 0.72 6.18 -15.31
CA GLY A 210 -0.33 6.04 -16.31
C GLY A 210 -0.90 7.37 -16.82
N TRP A 211 -0.70 8.48 -16.09
CA TRP A 211 -1.30 9.78 -16.39
C TRP A 211 -0.31 10.84 -16.89
N LEU A 212 0.93 10.49 -17.14
CA LEU A 212 1.95 11.47 -17.57
C LEU A 212 1.57 12.21 -18.86
N GLY A 213 0.75 11.61 -19.73
CA GLY A 213 0.20 12.27 -20.93
C GLY A 213 -1.05 13.11 -20.68
N GLN A 214 -1.66 13.05 -19.50
CA GLN A 214 -2.97 13.64 -19.20
C GLN A 214 -2.81 14.85 -18.26
N ALA A 215 -2.88 16.05 -18.82
CA ALA A 215 -2.70 17.29 -18.04
C ALA A 215 -3.74 17.43 -16.92
N GLY A 216 -3.27 17.65 -15.68
CA GLY A 216 -4.10 17.89 -14.50
C GLY A 216 -4.89 16.67 -14.01
N MET A 217 -4.72 15.47 -14.60
CA MET A 217 -5.44 14.28 -14.13
C MET A 217 -4.95 13.86 -12.74
N LEU A 218 -3.65 13.84 -12.54
CA LEU A 218 -3.04 13.44 -11.26
C LEU A 218 -3.50 14.37 -10.14
N GLU A 219 -3.41 15.67 -10.32
CA GLU A 219 -3.76 16.66 -9.31
C GLU A 219 -5.24 16.57 -8.93
N ARG A 220 -6.14 16.50 -9.92
CA ARG A 220 -7.59 16.36 -9.67
C ARG A 220 -7.93 15.05 -8.97
N THR A 221 -7.29 13.95 -9.34
CA THR A 221 -7.55 12.65 -8.71
C THR A 221 -7.07 12.66 -7.26
N VAL A 222 -5.87 13.17 -7.01
CA VAL A 222 -5.29 13.27 -5.67
C VAL A 222 -6.10 14.18 -4.76
N GLU A 223 -6.59 15.31 -5.26
CA GLU A 223 -7.47 16.21 -4.51
C GLU A 223 -8.76 15.51 -4.05
N ARG A 224 -9.39 14.74 -4.94
CA ARG A 224 -10.59 13.96 -4.62
C ARG A 224 -10.29 12.82 -3.65
N LEU A 225 -9.19 12.12 -3.83
CA LEU A 225 -8.72 11.09 -2.89
C LEU A 225 -8.49 11.68 -1.50
N ALA A 226 -7.80 12.83 -1.41
CA ALA A 226 -7.57 13.51 -0.15
C ALA A 226 -8.88 13.96 0.53
N ALA A 227 -9.86 14.43 -0.24
CA ALA A 227 -11.18 14.77 0.30
C ALA A 227 -11.91 13.53 0.86
N ALA A 228 -11.92 12.42 0.12
CA ALA A 228 -12.51 11.15 0.56
C ALA A 228 -11.80 10.58 1.81
N CYS A 229 -10.48 10.68 1.87
CA CYS A 229 -9.70 10.26 3.04
C CYS A 229 -10.00 11.13 4.27
N ARG A 230 -10.10 12.46 4.10
CA ARG A 230 -10.54 13.36 5.20
C ARG A 230 -11.92 12.97 5.70
N HIS A 231 -12.86 12.65 4.79
CA HIS A 231 -14.19 12.17 5.17
C HIS A 231 -14.11 10.88 5.99
N LEU A 232 -13.33 9.90 5.55
CA LEU A 232 -13.09 8.65 6.29
C LEU A 232 -12.59 8.93 7.72
N LEU A 233 -11.56 9.76 7.86
CA LEU A 233 -10.93 10.08 9.13
C LEU A 233 -11.87 10.85 10.07
N LEU A 234 -12.64 11.80 9.53
CA LEU A 234 -13.55 12.65 10.32
C LEU A 234 -14.83 11.92 10.77
N HIS A 235 -15.34 10.98 9.98
CA HIS A 235 -16.70 10.46 10.18
C HIS A 235 -16.78 8.96 10.46
N HIS A 236 -15.68 8.21 10.26
CA HIS A 236 -15.73 6.75 10.38
C HIS A 236 -14.73 6.16 11.36
N THR A 237 -13.81 6.93 11.94
CA THR A 237 -12.79 6.41 12.84
C THR A 237 -13.40 5.73 14.05
N HIS A 238 -14.41 6.31 14.71
CA HIS A 238 -15.09 5.71 15.83
C HIS A 238 -15.75 4.35 15.50
N ARG A 239 -16.30 4.18 14.28
CA ARG A 239 -16.87 2.91 13.82
C ARG A 239 -15.79 1.85 13.63
N ILE A 240 -14.66 2.23 13.04
CA ILE A 240 -13.51 1.34 12.86
C ILE A 240 -12.97 0.90 14.23
N ALA A 241 -12.83 1.82 15.17
CA ALA A 241 -12.40 1.53 16.53
C ALA A 241 -13.37 0.56 17.26
N ALA A 242 -14.67 0.75 17.09
CA ALA A 242 -15.68 -0.14 17.65
C ALA A 242 -15.64 -1.57 17.04
N VAL A 243 -15.34 -1.67 15.72
CA VAL A 243 -15.10 -2.97 15.07
C VAL A 243 -13.83 -3.62 15.60
N ALA A 244 -12.73 -2.86 15.71
CA ALA A 244 -11.45 -3.35 16.16
C ALA A 244 -11.48 -3.93 17.60
N ARG A 245 -12.28 -3.33 18.48
CA ARG A 245 -12.48 -3.81 19.87
C ARG A 245 -13.43 -5.01 19.96
N GLY A 246 -14.13 -5.33 18.87
CA GLY A 246 -15.09 -6.44 18.84
C GLY A 246 -14.44 -7.80 19.04
N PRO A 247 -15.24 -8.82 19.40
CA PRO A 247 -14.74 -10.17 19.59
C PRO A 247 -14.52 -10.86 18.24
N PHE A 248 -13.28 -10.91 17.78
CA PHE A 248 -12.84 -11.75 16.67
C PHE A 248 -11.45 -12.28 16.93
N ARG A 249 -11.15 -13.47 16.41
CA ARG A 249 -9.85 -14.14 16.57
C ARG A 249 -9.05 -14.23 15.29
N ARG A 250 -9.66 -13.98 14.15
CA ARG A 250 -9.02 -13.95 12.82
C ARG A 250 -9.75 -12.96 11.93
N ALA A 251 -9.12 -12.56 10.84
CA ALA A 251 -9.74 -11.64 9.90
C ALA A 251 -9.48 -12.06 8.45
N VAL A 252 -10.48 -11.91 7.59
CA VAL A 252 -10.35 -12.03 6.14
C VAL A 252 -10.61 -10.68 5.49
N PHE A 253 -9.78 -10.32 4.52
CA PHE A 253 -9.89 -9.08 3.78
C PHE A 253 -10.18 -9.41 2.31
N LEU A 254 -11.24 -8.81 1.77
CA LEU A 254 -11.74 -9.11 0.43
C LEU A 254 -11.66 -7.87 -0.46
N GLY A 255 -11.18 -8.06 -1.69
CA GLY A 255 -11.11 -7.01 -2.70
C GLY A 255 -11.01 -7.57 -4.11
N SER A 256 -11.38 -6.78 -5.12
CA SER A 256 -11.29 -7.13 -6.54
C SER A 256 -10.36 -6.16 -7.27
N GLY A 257 -9.68 -6.61 -8.32
CA GLY A 257 -8.80 -5.75 -9.13
C GLY A 257 -7.73 -5.05 -8.29
N CYS A 258 -7.57 -3.74 -8.44
CA CYS A 258 -6.64 -2.92 -7.67
C CYS A 258 -6.91 -2.97 -6.15
N ARG A 259 -8.16 -3.15 -5.74
CA ARG A 259 -8.56 -3.25 -4.33
C ARG A 259 -8.14 -4.57 -3.68
N PHE A 260 -7.80 -5.60 -4.48
CA PHE A 260 -7.18 -6.82 -3.91
C PHE A 260 -5.80 -6.54 -3.33
N GLY A 261 -5.00 -5.67 -3.96
CA GLY A 261 -3.74 -5.19 -3.37
C GLY A 261 -3.95 -4.52 -2.00
N ALA A 262 -5.03 -3.73 -1.86
CA ALA A 262 -5.42 -3.13 -0.59
C ALA A 262 -5.86 -4.17 0.45
N ALA A 263 -6.57 -5.21 0.04
CA ALA A 263 -6.93 -6.33 0.92
C ALA A 263 -5.69 -7.04 1.46
N ARG A 264 -4.68 -7.30 0.62
CA ARG A 264 -3.41 -7.91 1.02
C ARG A 264 -2.63 -7.03 1.99
N GLU A 265 -2.55 -5.74 1.71
CA GLU A 265 -1.88 -4.79 2.61
C GLU A 265 -2.60 -4.66 3.95
N SER A 266 -3.92 -4.56 3.95
CA SER A 266 -4.72 -4.49 5.17
C SER A 266 -4.59 -5.75 6.03
N ALA A 267 -4.53 -6.92 5.40
CA ALA A 267 -4.27 -8.19 6.07
C ALA A 267 -2.86 -8.21 6.69
N LEU A 268 -1.85 -7.71 5.97
CA LEU A 268 -0.49 -7.58 6.48
C LEU A 268 -0.44 -6.61 7.67
N LYS A 269 -1.11 -5.45 7.59
CA LYS A 269 -1.16 -4.49 8.71
C LYS A 269 -1.81 -5.11 9.95
N MET A 270 -2.91 -5.84 9.79
CA MET A 270 -3.54 -6.55 10.90
C MET A 270 -2.58 -7.57 11.53
N LEU A 271 -1.84 -8.32 10.72
CA LEU A 271 -0.88 -9.31 11.20
C LEU A 271 0.31 -8.65 11.92
N GLU A 272 0.93 -7.63 11.32
CA GLU A 272 2.11 -6.94 11.85
C GLU A 272 1.82 -6.18 13.14
N MET A 273 0.78 -5.33 13.12
CA MET A 273 0.45 -4.49 14.29
C MET A 273 -0.06 -5.29 15.48
N ASN A 274 -0.53 -6.51 15.26
CA ASN A 274 -0.96 -7.41 16.34
C ASN A 274 0.06 -8.52 16.65
N ALA A 275 1.32 -8.36 16.22
CA ALA A 275 2.42 -9.29 16.50
C ALA A 275 2.06 -10.76 16.18
N GLY A 276 1.28 -10.99 15.11
CA GLY A 276 0.82 -12.31 14.71
C GLY A 276 -0.37 -12.88 15.51
N ALA A 277 -0.87 -12.19 16.53
CA ALA A 277 -1.96 -12.70 17.38
C ALA A 277 -3.31 -12.82 16.65
N ILE A 278 -3.50 -12.09 15.55
CA ILE A 278 -4.68 -12.17 14.69
C ILE A 278 -4.26 -12.78 13.35
N PRO A 279 -4.49 -14.07 13.11
CA PRO A 279 -4.29 -14.68 11.79
C PRO A 279 -5.16 -13.99 10.73
N THR A 280 -4.58 -13.75 9.56
CA THR A 280 -5.24 -13.02 8.48
C THR A 280 -5.18 -13.78 7.17
N LEU A 281 -6.20 -13.57 6.34
CA LEU A 281 -6.26 -14.01 4.95
C LEU A 281 -6.68 -12.82 4.09
N ALA A 282 -6.06 -12.65 2.93
CA ALA A 282 -6.55 -11.77 1.89
C ALA A 282 -6.94 -12.61 0.67
N GLU A 283 -8.12 -12.37 0.11
CA GLU A 283 -8.59 -13.11 -1.05
C GLU A 283 -9.50 -12.24 -1.92
N THR A 284 -9.68 -12.63 -3.16
CA THR A 284 -10.73 -12.07 -4.00
C THR A 284 -12.08 -12.64 -3.60
N TYR A 285 -13.18 -11.93 -3.87
CA TYR A 285 -14.50 -12.43 -3.53
C TYR A 285 -14.81 -13.77 -4.19
N LEU A 286 -14.48 -13.91 -5.47
CA LEU A 286 -14.71 -15.18 -6.18
C LEU A 286 -13.72 -16.27 -5.73
N GLY A 287 -12.46 -15.91 -5.47
CA GLY A 287 -11.43 -16.83 -5.02
C GLY A 287 -11.75 -17.47 -3.66
N LEU A 288 -12.39 -16.71 -2.75
CA LEU A 288 -12.79 -17.23 -1.44
C LEU A 288 -13.64 -18.51 -1.53
N ARG A 289 -14.50 -18.62 -2.57
CA ARG A 289 -15.36 -19.79 -2.79
C ARG A 289 -14.60 -21.08 -3.10
N HIS A 290 -13.37 -20.97 -3.57
CA HIS A 290 -12.58 -22.09 -4.08
C HIS A 290 -11.63 -22.71 -3.04
N GLY A 291 -12.10 -22.86 -1.79
CA GLY A 291 -11.37 -23.46 -0.68
C GLY A 291 -11.12 -22.51 0.48
N PRO A 292 -10.60 -21.28 0.29
CA PRO A 292 -10.28 -20.37 1.38
C PRO A 292 -11.48 -20.00 2.28
N MET A 293 -12.72 -20.20 1.85
CA MET A 293 -13.91 -20.00 2.68
C MET A 293 -13.90 -20.83 3.97
N CYS A 294 -13.18 -21.95 4.02
CA CYS A 294 -13.01 -22.74 5.24
C CYS A 294 -12.27 -21.97 6.37
N PHE A 295 -11.58 -20.87 6.04
CA PHE A 295 -10.98 -19.97 7.03
C PHE A 295 -12.02 -19.14 7.78
N VAL A 296 -13.21 -18.93 7.18
CA VAL A 296 -14.27 -18.09 7.72
C VAL A 296 -15.16 -18.89 8.65
N ASP A 297 -15.12 -18.56 9.94
CA ASP A 297 -15.99 -19.12 10.98
C ASP A 297 -16.72 -18.02 11.76
N ARG A 298 -17.36 -18.38 12.85
CA ARG A 298 -18.13 -17.44 13.71
C ARG A 298 -17.25 -16.49 14.53
N GLU A 299 -15.92 -16.63 14.49
CA GLU A 299 -14.96 -15.75 15.16
C GLU A 299 -14.13 -14.94 14.14
N THR A 300 -14.52 -14.96 12.87
CA THR A 300 -13.81 -14.27 11.78
C THR A 300 -14.42 -12.90 11.50
N LEU A 301 -13.62 -11.83 11.59
CA LEU A 301 -13.97 -10.53 11.02
C LEU A 301 -13.84 -10.59 9.49
N VAL A 302 -14.88 -10.20 8.77
CA VAL A 302 -14.85 -10.11 7.29
C VAL A 302 -14.80 -8.64 6.88
N VAL A 303 -13.70 -8.22 6.29
CA VAL A 303 -13.51 -6.86 5.76
C VAL A 303 -13.74 -6.90 4.25
N CYS A 304 -14.70 -6.12 3.77
CA CYS A 304 -15.16 -6.10 2.39
C CYS A 304 -14.86 -4.74 1.76
N PHE A 305 -13.92 -4.67 0.82
CA PHE A 305 -13.71 -3.50 -0.03
C PHE A 305 -14.63 -3.61 -1.24
N LEU A 306 -15.76 -2.91 -1.20
CA LEU A 306 -16.88 -3.11 -2.13
C LEU A 306 -16.72 -2.25 -3.38
N SER A 307 -16.61 -2.89 -4.54
CA SER A 307 -16.42 -2.26 -5.85
C SER A 307 -17.54 -1.29 -6.21
N SER A 308 -17.21 -0.27 -7.00
CA SER A 308 -18.17 0.62 -7.65
C SER A 308 -18.48 0.21 -9.09
N ASP A 309 -17.72 -0.72 -9.67
CA ASP A 309 -18.04 -1.32 -10.97
C ASP A 309 -19.26 -2.25 -10.83
N PRO A 310 -20.32 -2.07 -11.64
CA PRO A 310 -21.56 -2.83 -11.46
C PRO A 310 -21.42 -4.34 -11.59
N LEU A 311 -20.52 -4.83 -12.45
CA LEU A 311 -20.31 -6.27 -12.65
C LEU A 311 -19.53 -6.88 -11.48
N ALA A 312 -18.41 -6.27 -11.09
CA ALA A 312 -17.64 -6.72 -9.94
C ALA A 312 -18.49 -6.70 -8.67
N ARG A 313 -19.22 -5.60 -8.47
CA ARG A 313 -20.11 -5.41 -7.33
C ARG A 313 -21.17 -6.50 -7.20
N ALA A 314 -21.81 -6.89 -8.30
CA ALA A 314 -22.82 -7.94 -8.27
C ALA A 314 -22.23 -9.28 -7.74
N TYR A 315 -21.03 -9.66 -8.16
CA TYR A 315 -20.36 -10.85 -7.64
C TYR A 315 -19.93 -10.72 -6.17
N GLU A 316 -19.54 -9.52 -5.76
CA GLU A 316 -19.15 -9.23 -4.38
C GLU A 316 -20.36 -9.30 -3.44
N GLU A 317 -21.48 -8.70 -3.82
CA GLU A 317 -22.75 -8.75 -3.08
C GLU A 317 -23.28 -10.19 -2.98
N ASP A 318 -23.17 -10.97 -4.05
CA ASP A 318 -23.54 -12.39 -4.04
C ASP A 318 -22.73 -13.19 -3.01
N LEU A 319 -21.42 -12.95 -2.87
CA LEU A 319 -20.61 -13.61 -1.85
C LEU A 319 -21.00 -13.15 -0.45
N ILE A 320 -21.20 -11.85 -0.22
CA ILE A 320 -21.60 -11.32 1.08
C ILE A 320 -22.94 -11.95 1.51
N ALA A 321 -23.92 -12.02 0.59
CA ALA A 321 -25.18 -12.68 0.84
C ALA A 321 -25.02 -14.20 1.08
N GLU A 322 -24.05 -14.86 0.45
CA GLU A 322 -23.74 -16.27 0.73
C GLU A 322 -23.21 -16.47 2.14
N LEU A 323 -22.29 -15.59 2.61
CA LEU A 323 -21.78 -15.65 3.99
C LEU A 323 -22.89 -15.45 5.02
N GLN A 324 -23.84 -14.53 4.76
CA GLN A 324 -25.04 -14.33 5.60
C GLN A 324 -25.91 -15.60 5.65
N ARG A 325 -26.24 -16.19 4.49
CA ARG A 325 -27.05 -17.44 4.44
C ARG A 325 -26.39 -18.59 5.20
N LYS A 326 -25.06 -18.69 5.11
CA LYS A 326 -24.27 -19.72 5.83
C LYS A 326 -24.08 -19.39 7.31
N ARG A 327 -24.39 -18.17 7.74
CA ARG A 327 -24.19 -17.68 9.12
C ARG A 327 -22.75 -17.85 9.59
N ILE A 328 -21.78 -17.53 8.71
CA ILE A 328 -20.34 -17.49 8.98
C ILE A 328 -19.84 -16.06 8.90
N GLY A 329 -18.74 -15.78 9.62
CA GLY A 329 -18.29 -14.41 9.89
C GLY A 329 -18.92 -13.88 11.19
N ALA A 330 -18.07 -13.45 12.14
CA ALA A 330 -18.53 -12.85 13.40
C ALA A 330 -19.17 -11.49 13.17
N ARG A 331 -18.60 -10.74 12.23
CA ARG A 331 -18.97 -9.37 11.88
C ARG A 331 -18.41 -9.02 10.51
N LYS A 332 -19.11 -8.15 9.78
CA LYS A 332 -18.59 -7.56 8.54
C LYS A 332 -18.24 -6.09 8.76
N LEU A 333 -17.15 -5.65 8.14
CA LEU A 333 -16.81 -4.24 7.92
C LEU A 333 -16.82 -4.00 6.41
N ILE A 334 -17.81 -3.28 5.91
CA ILE A 334 -17.94 -3.00 4.47
C ILE A 334 -17.52 -1.56 4.20
N VAL A 335 -16.57 -1.38 3.27
CA VAL A 335 -16.03 -0.08 2.87
C VAL A 335 -16.41 0.18 1.41
N GLY A 336 -17.09 1.28 1.12
CA GLY A 336 -17.52 1.59 -0.24
C GLY A 336 -18.39 2.82 -0.33
N GLU A 337 -19.10 2.97 -1.45
CA GLU A 337 -20.13 3.98 -1.65
C GLU A 337 -21.44 3.31 -2.03
N LYS A 338 -22.59 3.83 -1.55
CA LYS A 338 -23.94 3.28 -1.78
C LYS A 338 -24.04 1.81 -1.35
N ILE A 339 -23.67 1.53 -0.10
CA ILE A 339 -23.69 0.18 0.47
C ILE A 339 -25.15 -0.25 0.71
N PRO A 340 -25.66 -1.32 0.05
CA PRO A 340 -27.02 -1.77 0.27
C PRO A 340 -27.27 -2.23 1.71
N PRO A 341 -28.30 -1.74 2.40
CA PRO A 341 -28.63 -2.17 3.76
C PRO A 341 -28.83 -3.69 3.90
N ALA A 342 -29.27 -4.37 2.84
CA ALA A 342 -29.48 -5.81 2.80
C ALA A 342 -28.19 -6.64 2.99
N LEU A 343 -27.01 -6.02 2.78
CA LEU A 343 -25.72 -6.68 3.02
C LEU A 343 -25.28 -6.66 4.48
N LEU A 344 -26.00 -5.92 5.34
CA LEU A 344 -25.61 -5.69 6.73
C LEU A 344 -26.48 -6.50 7.68
N ASP A 345 -25.83 -7.25 8.56
CA ASP A 345 -26.43 -7.82 9.75
C ASP A 345 -26.38 -6.79 10.92
N PRO A 346 -27.15 -6.96 12.01
CA PRO A 346 -27.23 -5.95 13.08
C PRO A 346 -25.91 -5.51 13.71
N ASN A 347 -24.90 -6.37 13.70
CA ASN A 347 -23.58 -6.08 14.29
C ASN A 347 -22.54 -5.59 13.28
N ASP A 348 -22.89 -5.51 12.00
CA ASP A 348 -21.97 -5.08 10.96
C ASP A 348 -21.74 -3.57 10.97
N ALA A 349 -20.68 -3.15 10.31
CA ALA A 349 -20.39 -1.74 10.13
C ALA A 349 -20.19 -1.43 8.64
N ALA A 350 -20.79 -0.33 8.20
CA ALA A 350 -20.58 0.25 6.88
C ALA A 350 -19.78 1.55 7.01
N LEU A 351 -18.76 1.68 6.20
CA LEU A 351 -18.01 2.91 5.98
C LEU A 351 -18.40 3.46 4.61
N GLU A 352 -19.41 4.29 4.59
CA GLU A 352 -19.90 4.92 3.37
C GLU A 352 -19.05 6.16 3.07
N ILE A 353 -18.25 6.10 2.00
CA ILE A 353 -17.32 7.17 1.64
C ILE A 353 -17.78 7.80 0.33
N PRO A 354 -18.34 9.03 0.38
CA PRO A 354 -18.81 9.73 -0.82
C PRO A 354 -17.68 10.00 -1.83
N GLY A 355 -17.97 9.82 -3.11
CA GLY A 355 -17.06 10.10 -4.20
C GLY A 355 -16.15 8.95 -4.61
N MET A 356 -16.18 7.79 -3.94
CA MET A 356 -15.40 6.63 -4.34
C MET A 356 -15.77 6.12 -5.73
N ALA A 357 -17.07 6.08 -6.07
CA ALA A 357 -17.52 5.66 -7.40
C ALA A 357 -17.01 6.58 -8.51
N ALA A 358 -16.97 7.89 -8.26
CA ALA A 358 -16.44 8.86 -9.23
C ALA A 358 -14.90 8.81 -9.38
N LEU A 359 -14.18 8.25 -8.40
CA LEU A 359 -12.76 7.98 -8.47
C LEU A 359 -12.46 6.69 -9.23
N GLY A 360 -13.37 5.72 -9.17
CA GLY A 360 -13.22 4.37 -9.73
C GLY A 360 -12.29 3.46 -8.92
N ASP A 361 -12.50 2.17 -9.04
CA ASP A 361 -11.80 1.14 -8.26
C ASP A 361 -10.28 1.15 -8.46
N ASP A 362 -9.83 1.58 -9.62
CA ASP A 362 -8.41 1.71 -9.97
C ASP A 362 -7.64 2.76 -9.14
N ASN A 363 -8.36 3.63 -8.44
CA ASN A 363 -7.76 4.73 -7.70
C ASN A 363 -8.04 4.69 -6.20
N VAL A 364 -9.12 4.02 -5.76
CA VAL A 364 -9.56 4.06 -4.36
C VAL A 364 -8.83 3.08 -3.44
N ALA A 365 -7.97 2.20 -3.95
CA ALA A 365 -7.24 1.22 -3.15
C ALA A 365 -6.48 1.85 -1.97
N VAL A 366 -5.96 3.07 -2.11
CA VAL A 366 -5.29 3.80 -1.03
C VAL A 366 -6.24 4.19 0.11
N LEU A 367 -7.53 4.43 -0.18
CA LEU A 367 -8.55 4.70 0.85
C LEU A 367 -8.88 3.44 1.64
N ASP A 368 -8.99 2.30 0.96
CA ASP A 368 -9.21 0.99 1.59
C ASP A 368 -8.06 0.66 2.55
N VAL A 369 -6.83 0.96 2.13
CA VAL A 369 -5.64 0.76 2.97
C VAL A 369 -5.67 1.64 4.21
N VAL A 370 -6.07 2.92 4.11
CA VAL A 370 -6.23 3.79 5.30
C VAL A 370 -7.24 3.21 6.29
N ALA A 371 -8.38 2.68 5.80
CA ALA A 371 -9.35 2.00 6.65
C ALA A 371 -8.75 0.74 7.31
N GLY A 372 -7.97 -0.06 6.57
CA GLY A 372 -7.26 -1.23 7.06
C GLY A 372 -6.19 -0.88 8.10
N GLN A 373 -5.43 0.20 7.88
CA GLN A 373 -4.43 0.72 8.82
C GLN A 373 -5.07 1.15 10.16
N LEU A 374 -6.17 1.92 10.11
CA LEU A 374 -6.93 2.30 11.31
C LEU A 374 -7.46 1.08 12.06
N LEU A 375 -8.02 0.11 11.34
CA LEU A 375 -8.55 -1.12 11.94
C LEU A 375 -7.44 -1.90 12.67
N ALA A 376 -6.28 -2.06 12.04
CA ALA A 376 -5.13 -2.73 12.63
C ALA A 376 -4.57 -1.95 13.83
N PHE A 377 -4.48 -0.62 13.72
CA PHE A 377 -4.04 0.27 14.78
C PHE A 377 -4.91 0.16 16.03
N PHE A 378 -6.23 0.29 15.90
CA PHE A 378 -7.14 0.17 17.03
C PHE A 378 -7.17 -1.25 17.60
N ARG A 379 -7.02 -2.29 16.77
CA ARG A 379 -6.89 -3.67 17.25
C ARG A 379 -5.62 -3.88 18.06
N CYS A 380 -4.50 -3.30 17.62
CA CYS A 380 -3.23 -3.29 18.33
C CYS A 380 -3.38 -2.70 19.74
N LEU A 381 -3.98 -1.52 19.84
CA LEU A 381 -4.25 -0.87 21.13
C LEU A 381 -5.18 -1.71 22.01
N ALA A 382 -6.24 -2.28 21.44
CA ALA A 382 -7.16 -3.14 22.17
C ALA A 382 -6.49 -4.42 22.69
N GLY A 383 -5.45 -4.89 22.02
CA GLY A 383 -4.60 -6.00 22.45
C GLY A 383 -3.52 -5.62 23.46
N GLY A 384 -3.45 -4.36 23.90
CA GLY A 384 -2.43 -3.87 24.84
C GLY A 384 -1.03 -3.76 24.22
N LEU A 385 -0.93 -3.77 22.88
CA LEU A 385 0.33 -3.63 22.16
C LEU A 385 0.61 -2.16 21.80
N ARG A 386 1.84 -1.90 21.33
CA ARG A 386 2.33 -0.58 20.95
C ARG A 386 2.42 -0.47 19.43
N PRO A 387 1.55 0.30 18.74
CA PRO A 387 1.54 0.39 17.27
C PRO A 387 2.87 0.80 16.63
N ASP A 388 3.65 1.67 17.29
CA ASP A 388 4.95 2.10 16.77
C ASP A 388 5.99 0.97 16.75
N MET A 389 5.86 -0.01 17.64
CA MET A 389 6.72 -1.21 17.74
C MET A 389 5.92 -2.39 18.32
N PRO A 390 5.02 -3.01 17.57
CA PRO A 390 4.10 -4.03 18.10
C PRO A 390 4.79 -5.34 18.47
N SER A 391 5.90 -5.67 17.82
CA SER A 391 6.67 -6.89 18.08
C SER A 391 8.12 -6.54 18.38
N SER A 392 8.54 -6.63 19.65
CA SER A 392 9.94 -6.38 20.01
C SER A 392 10.85 -7.50 19.47
N GLY A 393 11.77 -7.16 18.56
CA GLY A 393 12.84 -8.02 18.10
C GLY A 393 12.49 -9.09 17.05
N VAL A 394 11.21 -9.24 16.66
CA VAL A 394 10.80 -10.22 15.64
C VAL A 394 10.94 -9.65 14.23
N ILE A 395 10.47 -8.44 14.04
CA ILE A 395 10.62 -7.71 12.78
C ILE A 395 11.27 -6.35 13.04
N SER A 396 12.02 -5.86 12.07
CA SER A 396 12.67 -4.55 12.11
C SER A 396 12.19 -3.68 10.94
N ARG A 397 12.26 -2.36 11.14
CA ARG A 397 11.92 -1.39 10.09
C ARG A 397 12.75 -1.54 8.81
N VAL A 398 13.99 -1.97 8.97
CA VAL A 398 14.93 -2.28 7.87
C VAL A 398 15.59 -3.62 8.20
N VAL A 399 15.59 -4.54 7.26
CA VAL A 399 16.32 -5.81 7.38
C VAL A 399 17.80 -5.53 7.14
N ASN A 400 18.63 -5.65 8.16
CA ASN A 400 20.06 -5.36 8.08
C ASN A 400 20.94 -6.61 7.90
N GLU A 401 20.49 -7.75 8.41
CA GLU A 401 21.25 -9.00 8.41
C GLU A 401 20.86 -9.89 7.24
N PHE A 402 21.12 -9.43 6.02
CA PHE A 402 20.83 -10.19 4.81
C PHE A 402 21.98 -10.05 3.81
N THR A 403 22.54 -11.17 3.38
CA THR A 403 23.58 -11.20 2.35
C THR A 403 22.96 -11.53 1.00
N VAL A 404 22.99 -10.59 0.08
CA VAL A 404 22.60 -10.82 -1.31
C VAL A 404 23.58 -11.80 -1.95
N ARG A 405 23.08 -12.96 -2.35
CA ARG A 405 23.84 -13.96 -3.09
C ARG A 405 23.56 -13.81 -4.58
N ARG A 406 24.59 -13.89 -5.40
CA ARG A 406 24.48 -13.82 -6.86
C ARG A 406 24.62 -15.23 -7.45
N ARG A 407 23.87 -15.53 -8.51
CA ARG A 407 24.13 -16.73 -9.31
C ARG A 407 25.54 -16.61 -9.88
N GLN A 408 26.36 -17.62 -9.70
CA GLN A 408 27.62 -17.72 -10.43
C GLN A 408 27.27 -17.72 -11.92
N LYS A 409 28.02 -16.95 -12.73
CA LYS A 409 27.94 -17.07 -14.20
C LYS A 409 28.24 -18.51 -14.51
N GLU A 410 27.28 -19.28 -15.03
CA GLU A 410 27.58 -20.57 -15.62
C GLU A 410 28.65 -20.30 -16.70
N ALA A 411 29.77 -20.95 -16.58
CA ALA A 411 30.85 -20.89 -17.55
C ALA A 411 30.27 -21.39 -18.89
N LYS A 412 29.99 -20.47 -19.80
CA LYS A 412 29.50 -20.78 -21.16
C LYS A 412 30.59 -21.44 -22.05
N ASP A 413 31.66 -21.96 -21.44
CA ASP A 413 32.84 -22.49 -22.18
C ASP A 413 32.95 -24.02 -22.19
N ALA A 414 31.93 -24.75 -21.79
CA ALA A 414 31.99 -26.21 -21.82
C ALA A 414 31.34 -26.90 -23.04
N LEU A 415 30.77 -26.17 -24.02
CA LEU A 415 30.08 -26.72 -25.17
C LEU A 415 30.61 -26.25 -26.56
N SER A 416 31.76 -25.59 -26.63
CA SER A 416 32.41 -25.26 -27.90
C SER A 416 33.64 -26.12 -28.21
N GLY A 417 33.83 -27.23 -27.49
CA GLY A 417 34.90 -28.21 -27.74
C GLY A 417 34.35 -29.55 -28.17
N GLY A 418 33.89 -29.67 -29.42
CA GLY A 418 33.47 -31.01 -29.89
C GLY A 418 32.86 -31.02 -31.30
N ARG A 419 33.73 -30.88 -32.32
CA ARG A 419 33.56 -31.17 -33.74
C ARG A 419 32.94 -30.09 -34.62
#